data_d5b705c82366da9acca21b3356d4acae
#
_entry.id   d5b705c82366da9acca21b3356d4acae
#
_cell.length_a   1.000
_cell.length_b   1.000
_cell.length_c   1.000
_cell.angle_alpha   90.00
_cell.angle_beta   90.00
_cell.angle_gamma   90.00
#
_symmetry.space_group_name_H-M   'P 1'
#
loop_
_entity.id
_entity.type
_entity.pdbx_description
1 polymer ?
#
loop_
_entity_poly.entity_id
_entity_poly.type
_entity_poly.pdbx_seq_one_letter_code
_entity_poly.pdbx_strand_id
1 'polypeptide(L)'
;MKDYITIIGGGLAGSEAAYQIAKRGIKVKLYEMKPQKFSPAHTNKNLAEVVCSNSFKSNLHTNACGLLKEELRILDSLLIKIADETSVPAGQALAVDREVFSKRVTEELEKMENIEIIRKEIGNEAITDKNELENMASDGIVIIATGPLTSDNLSNEILKITGQDKLFFYDAAAPIIEKDSIDMNIAFWGERYEQEREKEEDIEKWTERIKTQNEASYLNLPMNKEEYEKFWNDLVNAEVVTLHDFEKKEIFEGCMPIEIMAKRGIDTLRFGPLKPVGFTDPRTGYRPYAIVQLRQDNTEGNLFNMVGFQTNLKFGEQQKVFSMIPGLENANFVKYGVMHRNTYINSTKLLEPTYKLKVNRNIYFAGQITGVEGYVESISSGLVAALNAIEQYNKTERKVIFSELTMIGALSKYISTTNDNFQPMNANFGILPELPEKIKDKKLKYSKLADRAITVSYTHLTLPTT
;
A
#
# COMPACT_ATOMS: atom_id res chain seq x y z
N MET A 1 30.85 -17.78 1.80
CA MET A 1 29.61 -17.04 1.50
C MET A 1 29.04 -17.67 0.23
N LYS A 2 27.73 -17.93 0.18
CA LYS A 2 27.04 -18.49 -0.99
C LYS A 2 27.23 -17.59 -2.21
N ASP A 3 27.16 -18.15 -3.42
CA ASP A 3 27.25 -17.43 -4.69
C ASP A 3 25.91 -16.80 -5.13
N TYR A 4 24.97 -16.69 -4.21
CA TYR A 4 23.65 -16.09 -4.38
C TYR A 4 23.18 -15.37 -3.12
N ILE A 5 22.24 -14.46 -3.27
CA ILE A 5 21.50 -13.82 -2.18
C ILE A 5 20.11 -14.48 -2.07
N THR A 6 19.72 -14.79 -0.85
CA THR A 6 18.39 -15.37 -0.56
C THR A 6 17.38 -14.26 -0.26
N ILE A 7 16.19 -14.34 -0.85
CA ILE A 7 15.04 -13.49 -0.52
C ILE A 7 13.88 -14.37 -0.08
N ILE A 8 13.26 -14.05 1.04
CA ILE A 8 12.09 -14.76 1.57
C ILE A 8 10.88 -13.83 1.48
N GLY A 9 9.90 -14.20 0.65
CA GLY A 9 8.69 -13.45 0.33
C GLY A 9 8.77 -12.77 -1.03
N GLY A 10 7.91 -13.18 -1.96
CA GLY A 10 7.74 -12.64 -3.31
C GLY A 10 6.68 -11.54 -3.41
N GLY A 11 6.48 -10.78 -2.32
CA GLY A 11 5.63 -9.58 -2.33
C GLY A 11 6.31 -8.38 -3.03
N LEU A 12 5.76 -7.17 -2.85
CA LEU A 12 6.28 -5.96 -3.49
C LEU A 12 7.75 -5.70 -3.16
N ALA A 13 8.13 -5.76 -1.87
CA ALA A 13 9.50 -5.51 -1.43
C ALA A 13 10.49 -6.58 -1.93
N GLY A 14 10.10 -7.86 -1.84
CA GLY A 14 10.97 -8.96 -2.26
C GLY A 14 11.15 -9.04 -3.77
N SER A 15 10.10 -8.74 -4.54
CA SER A 15 10.17 -8.68 -6.00
C SER A 15 11.06 -7.53 -6.48
N GLU A 16 10.95 -6.34 -5.87
CA GLU A 16 11.85 -5.22 -6.15
C GLU A 16 13.30 -5.57 -5.78
N ALA A 17 13.51 -6.17 -4.60
CA ALA A 17 14.84 -6.58 -4.18
C ALA A 17 15.46 -7.61 -5.13
N ALA A 18 14.69 -8.61 -5.57
CA ALA A 18 15.14 -9.63 -6.52
C ALA A 18 15.60 -9.00 -7.83
N TYR A 19 14.80 -8.09 -8.39
CA TYR A 19 15.16 -7.35 -9.60
C TYR A 19 16.44 -6.54 -9.41
N GLN A 20 16.55 -5.75 -8.34
CA GLN A 20 17.70 -4.88 -8.10
C GLN A 20 19.01 -5.67 -7.97
N ILE A 21 18.96 -6.86 -7.36
CA ILE A 21 20.12 -7.76 -7.22
C ILE A 21 20.45 -8.41 -8.54
N ALA A 22 19.45 -8.97 -9.21
CA ALA A 22 19.66 -9.75 -10.42
C ALA A 22 20.14 -8.89 -11.60
N LYS A 23 19.63 -7.66 -11.77
CA LYS A 23 20.12 -6.74 -12.82
C LYS A 23 21.59 -6.35 -12.68
N ARG A 24 22.19 -6.57 -11.50
CA ARG A 24 23.63 -6.39 -11.23
C ARG A 24 24.44 -7.68 -11.35
N GLY A 25 23.87 -8.71 -11.96
CA GLY A 25 24.54 -9.95 -12.28
C GLY A 25 24.68 -10.94 -11.11
N ILE A 26 24.08 -10.68 -9.96
CA ILE A 26 24.14 -11.55 -8.79
C ILE A 26 22.97 -12.53 -8.84
N LYS A 27 23.23 -13.80 -8.53
CA LYS A 27 22.18 -14.83 -8.46
C LYS A 27 21.27 -14.61 -7.26
N VAL A 28 19.99 -14.88 -7.44
CA VAL A 28 18.94 -14.74 -6.43
C VAL A 28 18.18 -16.06 -6.27
N LYS A 29 17.95 -16.47 -5.03
CA LYS A 29 16.94 -17.47 -4.68
C LYS A 29 15.77 -16.79 -3.98
N LEU A 30 14.64 -16.66 -4.71
CA LEU A 30 13.43 -16.03 -4.22
C LEU A 30 12.44 -17.10 -3.75
N TYR A 31 12.24 -17.18 -2.43
CA TYR A 31 11.26 -18.09 -1.81
C TYR A 31 9.90 -17.42 -1.70
N GLU A 32 8.87 -18.07 -2.23
CA GLU A 32 7.47 -17.63 -2.14
C GLU A 32 6.58 -18.82 -1.76
N MET A 33 5.79 -18.69 -0.70
CA MET A 33 4.94 -19.78 -0.23
C MET A 33 3.76 -20.12 -1.15
N LYS A 34 3.29 -19.14 -1.95
CA LYS A 34 2.21 -19.38 -2.94
C LYS A 34 2.76 -20.15 -4.16
N PRO A 35 2.00 -21.04 -4.77
CA PRO A 35 0.61 -21.41 -4.48
C PRO A 35 0.46 -22.53 -3.44
N GLN A 36 1.53 -23.04 -2.83
CA GLN A 36 1.44 -24.15 -1.87
C GLN A 36 0.67 -23.74 -0.59
N LYS A 37 0.86 -22.49 -0.16
CA LYS A 37 0.15 -21.91 0.98
C LYS A 37 -0.21 -20.47 0.68
N PHE A 38 -1.47 -20.10 0.93
CA PHE A 38 -1.95 -18.72 0.81
C PHE A 38 -2.11 -18.10 2.20
N SER A 39 -1.84 -16.80 2.28
CA SER A 39 -2.25 -16.02 3.44
C SER A 39 -3.76 -15.72 3.35
N PRO A 40 -4.40 -15.26 4.43
CA PRO A 40 -5.84 -14.94 4.41
C PRO A 40 -6.25 -13.88 3.38
N ALA A 41 -5.32 -13.03 2.92
CA ALA A 41 -5.61 -11.94 1.98
C ALA A 41 -5.26 -12.24 0.52
N HIS A 42 -4.32 -13.17 0.29
CA HIS A 42 -3.84 -13.49 -1.05
C HIS A 42 -4.73 -14.54 -1.72
N THR A 43 -5.00 -14.36 -3.00
CA THR A 43 -5.83 -15.27 -3.82
C THR A 43 -5.14 -15.68 -5.13
N ASN A 44 -4.09 -14.96 -5.52
CA ASN A 44 -3.39 -15.16 -6.77
C ASN A 44 -1.99 -15.80 -6.52
N LYS A 45 -1.58 -16.72 -7.39
CA LYS A 45 -0.27 -17.39 -7.32
C LYS A 45 0.91 -16.48 -7.71
N ASN A 46 0.63 -15.35 -8.39
CA ASN A 46 1.63 -14.44 -8.90
C ASN A 46 2.38 -13.72 -7.76
N LEU A 47 3.56 -13.19 -8.08
CA LEU A 47 4.33 -12.32 -7.20
C LEU A 47 3.70 -10.92 -7.12
N ALA A 48 4.11 -10.15 -6.12
CA ALA A 48 3.70 -8.75 -5.94
C ALA A 48 2.18 -8.50 -5.99
N GLU A 49 1.36 -9.44 -5.49
CA GLU A 49 -0.09 -9.27 -5.42
C GLU A 49 -0.46 -8.11 -4.48
N VAL A 50 -1.27 -7.16 -4.98
CA VAL A 50 -1.80 -6.04 -4.20
C VAL A 50 -3.17 -6.41 -3.65
N VAL A 51 -3.34 -6.45 -2.33
CA VAL A 51 -4.49 -7.09 -1.65
C VAL A 51 -5.49 -6.13 -1.03
N CYS A 52 -5.02 -5.06 -0.38
CA CYS A 52 -5.87 -4.11 0.36
C CYS A 52 -6.63 -3.17 -0.61
N SER A 53 -5.93 -2.61 -1.59
CA SER A 53 -6.42 -1.67 -2.58
C SER A 53 -5.61 -1.84 -3.86
N ASN A 54 -6.12 -1.39 -5.00
CA ASN A 54 -5.34 -1.30 -6.22
C ASN A 54 -4.57 0.03 -6.36
N SER A 55 -4.66 0.91 -5.37
CA SER A 55 -4.07 2.25 -5.42
C SER A 55 -2.68 2.32 -4.79
N PHE A 56 -1.75 2.86 -5.53
CA PHE A 56 -0.44 3.31 -5.07
C PHE A 56 -0.46 4.76 -4.56
N LYS A 57 -1.65 5.27 -4.18
CA LYS A 57 -1.89 6.64 -3.70
C LYS A 57 -1.57 7.72 -4.75
N SER A 58 -1.52 8.99 -4.33
CA SER A 58 -1.30 10.13 -5.22
C SER A 58 -0.03 10.01 -6.05
N ASN A 59 -0.12 10.36 -7.33
CA ASN A 59 1.02 10.39 -8.27
C ASN A 59 1.66 11.78 -8.41
N LEU A 60 1.10 12.80 -7.76
CA LEU A 60 1.67 14.16 -7.76
C LEU A 60 2.92 14.22 -6.90
N HIS A 61 4.05 14.71 -7.42
CA HIS A 61 5.30 14.90 -6.66
C HIS A 61 5.16 15.88 -5.48
N THR A 62 4.17 16.77 -5.52
CA THR A 62 3.80 17.64 -4.39
C THR A 62 3.03 16.92 -3.28
N ASN A 63 2.81 15.61 -3.42
CA ASN A 63 2.34 14.70 -2.39
C ASN A 63 3.48 13.74 -2.01
N ALA A 64 3.64 13.44 -0.74
CA ALA A 64 4.77 12.64 -0.25
C ALA A 64 4.88 11.24 -0.90
N CYS A 65 3.74 10.58 -1.14
CA CYS A 65 3.74 9.28 -1.81
C CYS A 65 4.05 9.39 -3.31
N GLY A 66 3.66 10.51 -3.95
CA GLY A 66 4.04 10.82 -5.33
C GLY A 66 5.54 11.14 -5.44
N LEU A 67 6.08 11.91 -4.47
CA LEU A 67 7.51 12.15 -4.38
C LEU A 67 8.30 10.84 -4.26
N LEU A 68 7.88 9.94 -3.37
CA LEU A 68 8.55 8.63 -3.20
C LEU A 68 8.54 7.81 -4.50
N LYS A 69 7.44 7.84 -5.27
CA LYS A 69 7.40 7.20 -6.60
C LYS A 69 8.39 7.82 -7.59
N GLU A 70 8.49 9.14 -7.58
CA GLU A 70 9.46 9.83 -8.45
C GLU A 70 10.91 9.46 -8.11
N GLU A 71 11.25 9.42 -6.82
CA GLU A 71 12.56 8.94 -6.36
C GLU A 71 12.83 7.50 -6.82
N LEU A 72 11.81 6.62 -6.76
CA LEU A 72 11.92 5.24 -7.23
C LEU A 72 12.03 5.13 -8.75
N ARG A 73 11.36 6.00 -9.53
CA ARG A 73 11.56 6.08 -11.00
C ARG A 73 12.99 6.48 -11.34
N ILE A 74 13.53 7.48 -10.65
CA ILE A 74 14.92 7.90 -10.80
C ILE A 74 15.88 6.73 -10.51
N LEU A 75 15.58 5.89 -9.52
CA LEU A 75 16.40 4.73 -9.13
C LEU A 75 16.14 3.46 -9.96
N ASP A 76 15.37 3.56 -11.05
CA ASP A 76 15.04 2.46 -11.94
C ASP A 76 14.36 1.28 -11.23
N SER A 77 13.27 1.58 -10.48
CA SER A 77 12.41 0.58 -9.86
C SER A 77 11.57 -0.15 -10.91
N LEU A 78 11.67 -1.48 -10.94
CA LEU A 78 10.86 -2.32 -11.83
C LEU A 78 9.37 -2.21 -11.50
N LEU A 79 9.03 -2.27 -10.21
CA LEU A 79 7.63 -2.33 -9.80
C LEU A 79 6.89 -1.02 -10.06
N ILE A 80 7.56 0.13 -9.90
CA ILE A 80 6.95 1.42 -10.26
C ILE A 80 6.78 1.55 -11.76
N LYS A 81 7.75 1.09 -12.55
CA LYS A 81 7.62 1.05 -14.02
C LYS A 81 6.42 0.21 -14.45
N ILE A 82 6.29 -1.01 -13.92
CA ILE A 82 5.15 -1.88 -14.25
C ILE A 82 3.82 -1.27 -13.73
N ALA A 83 3.82 -0.60 -12.58
CA ALA A 83 2.64 0.09 -12.09
C ALA A 83 2.18 1.21 -13.03
N ASP A 84 3.13 1.98 -13.60
CA ASP A 84 2.81 2.99 -14.61
C ASP A 84 2.25 2.35 -15.91
N GLU A 85 2.81 1.21 -16.36
CA GLU A 85 2.39 0.47 -17.56
C GLU A 85 1.01 -0.20 -17.41
N THR A 86 0.61 -0.58 -16.19
CA THR A 86 -0.63 -1.31 -15.90
C THR A 86 -1.66 -0.44 -15.18
N SER A 87 -1.50 0.88 -15.29
CA SER A 87 -2.37 1.84 -14.62
C SER A 87 -3.79 1.83 -15.18
N VAL A 88 -4.74 2.07 -14.28
CA VAL A 88 -6.16 2.29 -14.60
C VAL A 88 -6.58 3.69 -14.18
N PRO A 89 -7.63 4.27 -14.77
CA PRO A 89 -8.09 5.61 -14.43
C PRO A 89 -8.36 5.77 -12.92
N ALA A 90 -7.71 6.74 -12.28
CA ALA A 90 -7.83 7.01 -10.84
C ALA A 90 -7.54 8.48 -10.48
N GLY A 91 -7.81 9.42 -11.36
CA GLY A 91 -7.55 10.85 -11.17
C GLY A 91 -6.08 11.13 -10.88
N GLN A 92 -5.80 11.76 -9.74
CA GLN A 92 -4.42 12.07 -9.32
C GLN A 92 -3.70 10.89 -8.64
N ALA A 93 -4.34 9.74 -8.49
CA ALA A 93 -3.72 8.55 -7.93
C ALA A 93 -3.14 7.65 -9.03
N LEU A 94 -2.09 6.93 -8.72
CA LEU A 94 -1.65 5.78 -9.50
C LEU A 94 -2.41 4.55 -8.96
N ALA A 95 -3.36 4.03 -9.74
CA ALA A 95 -4.01 2.76 -9.47
C ALA A 95 -3.71 1.79 -10.61
N VAL A 96 -3.63 0.49 -10.29
CA VAL A 96 -3.26 -0.54 -11.24
C VAL A 96 -4.39 -1.56 -11.43
N ASP A 97 -4.42 -2.21 -12.57
CA ASP A 97 -5.09 -3.48 -12.71
C ASP A 97 -4.33 -4.53 -11.89
N ARG A 98 -4.95 -5.09 -10.86
CA ARG A 98 -4.29 -5.96 -9.88
C ARG A 98 -3.73 -7.23 -10.50
N GLU A 99 -4.48 -7.84 -11.39
CA GLU A 99 -4.10 -9.11 -12.00
C GLU A 99 -3.02 -8.91 -13.05
N VAL A 100 -3.20 -7.91 -13.91
CA VAL A 100 -2.20 -7.56 -14.93
C VAL A 100 -0.90 -7.14 -14.29
N PHE A 101 -0.92 -6.30 -13.24
CA PHE A 101 0.26 -5.87 -12.51
C PHE A 101 1.05 -7.06 -11.95
N SER A 102 0.41 -7.91 -11.15
CA SER A 102 1.08 -9.04 -10.50
C SER A 102 1.59 -10.08 -11.52
N LYS A 103 0.85 -10.30 -12.61
CA LYS A 103 1.26 -11.16 -13.72
C LYS A 103 2.50 -10.60 -14.40
N ARG A 104 2.50 -9.31 -14.76
CA ARG A 104 3.64 -8.65 -15.41
C ARG A 104 4.90 -8.67 -14.55
N VAL A 105 4.78 -8.41 -13.23
CA VAL A 105 5.93 -8.51 -12.30
C VAL A 105 6.49 -9.93 -12.30
N THR A 106 5.62 -10.94 -12.24
CA THR A 106 6.04 -12.35 -12.24
C THR A 106 6.78 -12.70 -13.53
N GLU A 107 6.20 -12.37 -14.69
CA GLU A 107 6.80 -12.62 -15.99
C GLU A 107 8.16 -11.94 -16.18
N GLU A 108 8.34 -10.71 -15.70
CA GLU A 108 9.61 -10.00 -15.81
C GLU A 108 10.70 -10.65 -14.93
N LEU A 109 10.36 -11.10 -13.72
CA LEU A 109 11.31 -11.79 -12.87
C LEU A 109 11.64 -13.20 -13.36
N GLU A 110 10.69 -13.93 -13.94
CA GLU A 110 10.89 -15.26 -14.53
C GLU A 110 11.78 -15.23 -15.78
N LYS A 111 11.84 -14.09 -16.50
CA LYS A 111 12.76 -13.91 -17.65
C LYS A 111 14.22 -13.72 -17.24
N MET A 112 14.49 -13.38 -15.98
CA MET A 112 15.86 -13.15 -15.52
C MET A 112 16.54 -14.48 -15.16
N GLU A 113 17.49 -14.93 -15.98
CA GLU A 113 18.17 -16.24 -15.84
C GLU A 113 18.87 -16.44 -14.48
N ASN A 114 19.21 -15.36 -13.78
CA ASN A 114 19.85 -15.41 -12.47
C ASN A 114 18.88 -15.30 -11.29
N ILE A 115 17.56 -15.37 -11.53
CA ILE A 115 16.54 -15.50 -10.46
C ILE A 115 15.96 -16.91 -10.48
N GLU A 116 16.13 -17.62 -9.39
CA GLU A 116 15.47 -18.90 -9.13
C GLU A 116 14.28 -18.66 -8.18
N ILE A 117 13.04 -18.82 -8.69
CA ILE A 117 11.81 -18.69 -7.88
C ILE A 117 11.49 -20.06 -7.31
N ILE A 118 11.57 -20.17 -5.98
CA ILE A 118 11.34 -21.41 -5.22
C ILE A 118 10.01 -21.31 -4.49
N ARG A 119 9.04 -22.11 -4.90
CA ARG A 119 7.70 -22.14 -4.30
C ARG A 119 7.71 -23.01 -3.05
N LYS A 120 8.05 -22.40 -1.91
CA LYS A 120 8.17 -23.08 -0.61
C LYS A 120 7.95 -22.10 0.55
N GLU A 121 7.23 -22.53 1.59
CA GLU A 121 7.19 -21.84 2.89
C GLU A 121 8.50 -22.12 3.66
N ILE A 122 9.10 -21.05 4.21
CA ILE A 122 10.26 -21.13 5.09
C ILE A 122 9.80 -21.18 6.54
N GLY A 123 10.54 -21.92 7.39
CA GLY A 123 10.26 -22.13 8.81
C GLY A 123 9.48 -23.39 9.11
N ASN A 124 9.20 -24.23 8.11
CA ASN A 124 8.40 -25.45 8.28
C ASN A 124 9.25 -26.73 8.48
N GLU A 125 10.56 -26.66 8.30
CA GLU A 125 11.47 -27.80 8.45
C GLU A 125 12.31 -27.70 9.72
N ALA A 126 12.12 -28.59 10.65
CA ALA A 126 13.03 -28.80 11.79
C ALA A 126 14.29 -29.56 11.30
N ILE A 127 15.23 -28.83 10.73
CA ILE A 127 16.51 -29.38 10.26
C ILE A 127 17.57 -29.10 11.32
N THR A 128 17.74 -29.97 12.30
CA THR A 128 18.77 -29.86 13.34
C THR A 128 18.45 -28.87 14.49
N ASP A 129 19.42 -28.64 15.38
CA ASP A 129 19.33 -27.74 16.55
C ASP A 129 19.18 -26.22 16.16
N LYS A 130 19.40 -25.89 14.88
CA LYS A 130 19.22 -24.51 14.33
C LYS A 130 17.97 -24.45 13.45
N ASN A 131 17.29 -23.33 13.49
CA ASN A 131 16.16 -23.08 12.62
C ASN A 131 16.59 -22.88 11.15
N GLU A 132 15.65 -23.00 10.21
CA GLU A 132 15.93 -22.92 8.77
C GLU A 132 16.52 -21.56 8.37
N LEU A 133 15.99 -20.47 8.94
CA LEU A 133 16.45 -19.09 8.70
C LEU A 133 17.89 -18.87 9.20
N GLU A 134 18.24 -19.37 10.38
CA GLU A 134 19.63 -19.30 10.91
C GLU A 134 20.59 -20.07 10.01
N ASN A 135 20.20 -21.25 9.52
CA ASN A 135 21.00 -22.01 8.58
C ASN A 135 21.22 -21.28 7.25
N MET A 136 20.18 -20.61 6.72
CA MET A 136 20.31 -19.80 5.51
C MET A 136 21.27 -18.62 5.71
N ALA A 137 21.23 -17.98 6.90
CA ALA A 137 22.04 -16.82 7.24
C ALA A 137 23.47 -17.16 7.71
N SER A 138 23.76 -18.44 8.03
CA SER A 138 25.08 -18.82 8.56
C SER A 138 26.22 -18.58 7.57
N ASP A 139 25.96 -18.77 6.28
CA ASP A 139 26.95 -18.68 5.20
C ASP A 139 26.50 -17.85 4.01
N GLY A 140 25.28 -17.27 4.05
CA GLY A 140 24.65 -16.48 2.98
C GLY A 140 23.95 -15.23 3.48
N ILE A 141 23.71 -14.29 2.58
CA ILE A 141 22.91 -13.10 2.84
C ILE A 141 21.43 -13.42 2.62
N VAL A 142 20.58 -12.99 3.56
CA VAL A 142 19.13 -13.24 3.55
C VAL A 142 18.39 -11.89 3.67
N ILE A 143 17.42 -11.66 2.79
CA ILE A 143 16.47 -10.55 2.88
C ILE A 143 15.09 -11.12 3.22
N ILE A 144 14.53 -10.75 4.36
CA ILE A 144 13.17 -11.13 4.80
C ILE A 144 12.21 -10.04 4.33
N ALA A 145 11.37 -10.37 3.34
CA ALA A 145 10.45 -9.46 2.67
C ALA A 145 9.00 -10.01 2.64
N THR A 146 8.60 -10.67 3.70
CA THR A 146 7.34 -11.43 3.78
C THR A 146 6.10 -10.57 4.05
N GLY A 147 6.31 -9.28 4.24
CA GLY A 147 5.23 -8.32 4.44
C GLY A 147 4.46 -8.52 5.76
N PRO A 148 3.22 -8.02 5.83
CA PRO A 148 2.46 -7.99 7.06
C PRO A 148 1.83 -9.35 7.43
N LEU A 149 1.69 -10.25 6.45
CA LEU A 149 1.05 -11.56 6.61
C LEU A 149 2.07 -12.70 6.61
N THR A 150 3.20 -12.47 7.31
CA THR A 150 4.24 -13.47 7.55
C THR A 150 3.66 -14.71 8.23
N SER A 151 4.00 -15.90 7.73
CA SER A 151 3.50 -17.16 8.29
C SER A 151 3.93 -17.34 9.75
N ASP A 152 3.14 -18.08 10.53
CA ASP A 152 3.44 -18.31 11.94
C ASP A 152 4.77 -19.03 12.14
N ASN A 153 5.10 -19.99 11.26
CA ASN A 153 6.35 -20.73 11.32
C ASN A 153 7.56 -19.80 11.19
N LEU A 154 7.62 -19.00 10.12
CA LEU A 154 8.71 -18.03 9.90
C LEU A 154 8.70 -16.94 10.96
N SER A 155 7.54 -16.50 11.40
CA SER A 155 7.41 -15.54 12.48
C SER A 155 8.05 -16.02 13.77
N ASN A 156 7.91 -17.30 14.11
CA ASN A 156 8.54 -17.90 15.29
C ASN A 156 10.07 -17.98 15.16
N GLU A 157 10.58 -18.23 13.95
CA GLU A 157 12.02 -18.17 13.69
C GLU A 157 12.58 -16.76 13.82
N ILE A 158 11.87 -15.75 13.30
CA ILE A 158 12.23 -14.33 13.46
C ILE A 158 12.29 -13.94 14.94
N LEU A 159 11.32 -14.36 15.76
CA LEU A 159 11.33 -14.12 17.21
C LEU A 159 12.57 -14.66 17.88
N LYS A 160 12.97 -15.90 17.58
CA LYS A 160 14.16 -16.53 18.16
C LYS A 160 15.43 -15.74 17.83
N ILE A 161 15.56 -15.27 16.58
CA ILE A 161 16.74 -14.52 16.12
C ILE A 161 16.79 -13.11 16.70
N THR A 162 15.64 -12.45 16.80
CA THR A 162 15.55 -11.04 17.24
C THR A 162 15.47 -10.92 18.76
N GLY A 163 15.02 -11.95 19.46
CA GLY A 163 14.79 -11.93 20.91
C GLY A 163 13.69 -10.97 21.36
N GLN A 164 12.83 -10.52 20.43
CA GLN A 164 11.78 -9.54 20.71
C GLN A 164 10.41 -10.07 20.31
N ASP A 165 9.38 -9.68 21.07
CA ASP A 165 7.99 -9.96 20.75
C ASP A 165 7.58 -9.25 19.47
N LYS A 166 6.63 -9.87 18.74
CA LYS A 166 5.99 -9.28 17.56
C LYS A 166 5.09 -8.13 17.96
N LEU A 167 5.09 -7.09 17.15
CA LEU A 167 4.08 -6.06 17.20
C LEU A 167 3.03 -6.34 16.12
N PHE A 168 1.79 -6.00 16.42
CA PHE A 168 0.68 -6.23 15.51
C PHE A 168 -0.16 -4.96 15.36
N PHE A 169 -0.70 -4.76 14.18
CA PHE A 169 -1.80 -3.84 13.94
C PHE A 169 -2.83 -4.48 13.02
N TYR A 170 -4.05 -3.92 12.99
CA TYR A 170 -5.13 -4.43 12.15
C TYR A 170 -5.34 -3.52 10.97
N ASP A 171 -5.47 -4.13 9.80
CA ASP A 171 -5.78 -3.51 8.52
C ASP A 171 -7.01 -4.19 7.91
N ALA A 172 -7.80 -3.46 7.14
CA ALA A 172 -9.00 -3.97 6.50
C ALA A 172 -8.99 -3.69 5.01
N ALA A 173 -9.48 -4.64 4.21
CA ALA A 173 -9.74 -4.45 2.80
C ALA A 173 -11.16 -3.91 2.56
N ALA A 174 -11.33 -3.17 1.46
CA ALA A 174 -12.63 -2.69 1.00
C ALA A 174 -13.27 -3.65 0.00
N PRO A 175 -14.61 -3.69 -0.10
CA PRO A 175 -15.32 -4.52 -1.06
C PRO A 175 -15.09 -4.09 -2.52
N ILE A 176 -15.26 -5.06 -3.42
CA ILE A 176 -15.26 -4.86 -4.88
C ILE A 176 -16.64 -5.24 -5.43
N ILE A 177 -17.18 -4.37 -6.28
CA ILE A 177 -18.53 -4.47 -6.86
C ILE A 177 -18.43 -4.61 -8.37
N GLU A 178 -19.31 -5.40 -8.96
CA GLU A 178 -19.49 -5.52 -10.40
C GLU A 178 -20.28 -4.34 -10.97
N LYS A 179 -19.75 -3.70 -12.03
CA LYS A 179 -20.33 -2.48 -12.64
C LYS A 179 -21.79 -2.63 -13.07
N ASP A 180 -22.11 -3.76 -13.71
CA ASP A 180 -23.45 -4.00 -14.28
C ASP A 180 -24.53 -4.13 -13.19
N SER A 181 -24.13 -4.27 -11.94
CA SER A 181 -25.03 -4.31 -10.78
C SER A 181 -25.27 -2.94 -10.13
N ILE A 182 -24.64 -1.87 -10.65
CA ILE A 182 -24.78 -0.51 -10.14
C ILE A 182 -25.87 0.22 -10.93
N ASP A 183 -26.80 0.88 -10.24
CA ASP A 183 -27.83 1.68 -10.92
C ASP A 183 -27.24 3.00 -11.45
N MET A 184 -27.00 3.03 -12.75
CA MET A 184 -26.44 4.20 -13.44
C MET A 184 -27.42 5.37 -13.59
N ASN A 185 -28.71 5.23 -13.22
CA ASN A 185 -29.62 6.36 -13.11
C ASN A 185 -29.36 7.19 -11.85
N ILE A 186 -28.71 6.59 -10.85
CA ILE A 186 -28.33 7.23 -9.59
C ILE A 186 -26.86 7.61 -9.60
N ALA A 187 -26.00 6.68 -10.02
CA ALA A 187 -24.58 6.88 -10.10
C ALA A 187 -24.18 7.85 -11.23
N PHE A 188 -23.15 8.64 -11.01
CA PHE A 188 -22.62 9.55 -12.02
C PHE A 188 -21.09 9.58 -12.03
N TRP A 189 -20.51 9.73 -13.21
CA TRP A 189 -19.08 9.90 -13.37
C TRP A 189 -18.64 11.32 -12.95
N GLY A 190 -17.50 11.45 -12.28
CA GLY A 190 -16.97 12.76 -11.97
C GLY A 190 -15.80 12.74 -11.01
N GLU A 191 -14.95 13.76 -11.11
CA GLU A 191 -13.88 14.03 -10.17
C GLU A 191 -14.23 15.17 -9.24
N ARG A 192 -13.58 15.21 -8.08
CA ARG A 192 -13.80 16.26 -7.10
C ARG A 192 -13.36 17.62 -7.66
N TYR A 193 -14.18 18.64 -7.50
CA TYR A 193 -14.04 20.01 -7.99
C TYR A 193 -14.24 20.23 -9.50
N GLU A 194 -14.24 19.20 -10.33
CA GLU A 194 -14.52 19.33 -11.76
C GLU A 194 -16.02 19.45 -12.07
N GLN A 195 -16.85 19.13 -11.09
CA GLN A 195 -18.30 19.19 -11.19
C GLN A 195 -18.91 20.46 -10.63
N GLU A 196 -18.09 21.35 -10.10
CA GLU A 196 -18.60 22.65 -9.66
C GLU A 196 -19.05 23.43 -10.89
N ARG A 197 -20.29 23.98 -10.80
CA ARG A 197 -20.80 24.87 -11.85
C ARG A 197 -19.99 26.14 -11.83
N GLU A 198 -19.48 26.56 -12.98
CA GLU A 198 -18.86 27.87 -13.14
C GLU A 198 -19.88 28.98 -12.88
N LYS A 199 -19.43 30.14 -12.36
CA LYS A 199 -20.33 31.20 -11.88
C LYS A 199 -21.29 31.74 -12.94
N GLU A 200 -20.92 31.63 -14.20
CA GLU A 200 -21.69 32.14 -15.35
C GLU A 200 -22.24 31.00 -16.24
N GLU A 201 -22.03 29.72 -15.85
CA GLU A 201 -22.48 28.57 -16.62
C GLU A 201 -23.98 28.35 -16.45
N ASP A 202 -24.70 28.22 -17.58
CA ASP A 202 -26.13 27.88 -17.58
C ASP A 202 -26.36 26.50 -17.00
N ILE A 203 -27.45 26.34 -16.24
CA ILE A 203 -27.78 25.09 -15.54
C ILE A 203 -27.98 23.91 -16.50
N GLU A 204 -28.55 24.15 -17.67
CA GLU A 204 -28.81 23.08 -18.66
C GLU A 204 -27.50 22.63 -19.30
N LYS A 205 -26.62 23.57 -19.68
CA LYS A 205 -25.28 23.26 -20.22
C LYS A 205 -24.41 22.56 -19.20
N TRP A 206 -24.42 23.01 -17.94
CA TRP A 206 -23.72 22.34 -16.84
C TRP A 206 -24.22 20.92 -16.64
N THR A 207 -25.54 20.71 -16.59
CA THR A 207 -26.15 19.37 -16.43
C THR A 207 -25.78 18.43 -17.59
N GLU A 208 -25.76 18.94 -18.82
CA GLU A 208 -25.37 18.16 -19.98
C GLU A 208 -23.87 17.80 -19.94
N ARG A 209 -23.01 18.76 -19.58
CA ARG A 209 -21.56 18.54 -19.40
C ARG A 209 -21.27 17.43 -18.41
N ILE A 210 -21.87 17.45 -17.22
CA ILE A 210 -21.60 16.42 -16.20
C ILE A 210 -22.27 15.07 -16.50
N LYS A 211 -23.38 15.03 -17.21
CA LYS A 211 -24.03 13.78 -17.68
C LYS A 211 -23.24 13.10 -18.79
N THR A 212 -22.58 13.86 -19.64
CA THR A 212 -21.76 13.35 -20.75
C THR A 212 -20.30 13.06 -20.36
N GLN A 213 -19.93 13.33 -19.13
CA GLN A 213 -18.57 13.10 -18.61
C GLN A 213 -18.32 11.60 -18.36
N ASN A 214 -18.13 10.84 -19.45
CA ASN A 214 -17.90 9.39 -19.39
C ASN A 214 -16.46 8.97 -19.10
N GLU A 215 -15.54 9.93 -18.95
CA GLU A 215 -14.09 9.69 -18.82
C GLU A 215 -13.53 10.01 -17.42
N ALA A 216 -14.39 10.27 -16.44
CA ALA A 216 -13.93 10.53 -15.08
C ALA A 216 -13.45 9.24 -14.38
N SER A 217 -12.47 9.39 -13.49
CA SER A 217 -11.82 8.28 -12.80
C SER A 217 -12.67 7.64 -11.70
N TYR A 218 -13.76 8.29 -11.28
CA TYR A 218 -14.63 7.81 -10.19
C TYR A 218 -16.09 7.81 -10.61
N LEU A 219 -16.77 6.74 -10.21
CA LEU A 219 -18.23 6.66 -10.21
C LEU A 219 -18.74 7.05 -8.82
N ASN A 220 -19.66 7.98 -8.75
CA ASN A 220 -20.10 8.62 -7.52
C ASN A 220 -21.55 8.27 -7.22
N LEU A 221 -21.85 7.93 -5.97
CA LEU A 221 -23.17 7.57 -5.45
C LEU A 221 -23.57 8.61 -4.38
N PRO A 222 -24.43 9.57 -4.71
CA PRO A 222 -24.84 10.61 -3.78
C PRO A 222 -25.94 10.13 -2.86
N MET A 223 -25.89 10.58 -1.59
CA MET A 223 -26.92 10.37 -0.59
C MET A 223 -27.47 11.72 -0.12
N ASN A 224 -28.79 11.77 0.10
CA ASN A 224 -29.44 12.84 0.85
C ASN A 224 -29.27 12.59 2.37
N LYS A 225 -29.80 13.47 3.22
CA LYS A 225 -29.64 13.42 4.67
C LYS A 225 -30.31 12.16 5.26
N GLU A 226 -31.53 11.85 4.85
CA GLU A 226 -32.31 10.73 5.38
C GLU A 226 -31.67 9.39 5.00
N GLU A 227 -31.24 9.24 3.76
CA GLU A 227 -30.52 8.07 3.25
C GLU A 227 -29.21 7.85 4.03
N TYR A 228 -28.44 8.92 4.25
CA TYR A 228 -27.20 8.86 5.02
C TYR A 228 -27.41 8.50 6.48
N GLU A 229 -28.37 9.13 7.17
CA GLU A 229 -28.64 8.88 8.58
C GLU A 229 -29.11 7.43 8.82
N LYS A 230 -29.93 6.89 7.89
CA LYS A 230 -30.33 5.49 7.92
C LYS A 230 -29.14 4.55 7.69
N PHE A 231 -28.35 4.80 6.67
CA PHE A 231 -27.12 4.05 6.39
C PHE A 231 -26.16 4.09 7.59
N TRP A 232 -25.90 5.27 8.16
CA TRP A 232 -25.02 5.45 9.32
C TRP A 232 -25.52 4.67 10.53
N ASN A 233 -26.82 4.74 10.83
CA ASN A 233 -27.41 4.01 11.95
C ASN A 233 -27.25 2.49 11.80
N ASP A 234 -27.52 1.94 10.63
CA ASP A 234 -27.39 0.51 10.39
C ASP A 234 -25.92 0.09 10.38
N LEU A 235 -25.01 0.92 9.86
CA LEU A 235 -23.56 0.68 9.88
C LEU A 235 -22.99 0.60 11.32
N VAL A 236 -23.37 1.50 12.21
CA VAL A 236 -22.84 1.50 13.59
C VAL A 236 -23.39 0.36 14.44
N ASN A 237 -24.56 -0.19 14.08
CA ASN A 237 -25.21 -1.29 14.76
C ASN A 237 -24.98 -2.66 14.12
N ALA A 238 -24.32 -2.70 12.95
CA ALA A 238 -24.07 -3.92 12.22
C ALA A 238 -23.13 -4.88 12.97
N GLU A 239 -23.32 -6.19 12.74
CA GLU A 239 -22.48 -7.20 13.35
C GLU A 239 -21.09 -7.23 12.71
N VAL A 240 -20.07 -7.17 13.56
CA VAL A 240 -18.66 -7.31 13.18
C VAL A 240 -18.16 -8.73 13.43
N VAL A 241 -17.09 -9.11 12.75
CA VAL A 241 -16.34 -10.31 13.08
C VAL A 241 -15.73 -10.14 14.46
N THR A 242 -15.89 -11.13 15.34
CA THR A 242 -15.36 -11.06 16.71
C THR A 242 -13.85 -11.11 16.67
N LEU A 243 -13.20 -10.03 17.08
CA LEU A 243 -11.77 -10.01 17.36
C LEU A 243 -11.52 -10.56 18.76
N HIS A 244 -10.47 -11.35 18.94
CA HIS A 244 -10.07 -11.78 20.27
C HIS A 244 -9.66 -10.57 21.13
N ASP A 245 -9.81 -10.65 22.47
CA ASP A 245 -9.69 -9.50 23.37
C ASP A 245 -8.31 -8.78 23.32
N PHE A 246 -7.25 -9.49 22.97
CA PHE A 246 -5.92 -8.92 22.76
C PHE A 246 -5.80 -8.15 21.42
N GLU A 247 -6.74 -8.35 20.49
CA GLU A 247 -6.77 -7.76 19.16
C GLU A 247 -7.42 -6.38 19.11
N LYS A 248 -8.07 -5.93 20.19
CA LYS A 248 -8.88 -4.71 20.23
C LYS A 248 -8.09 -3.40 20.30
N LYS A 249 -6.77 -3.42 20.47
CA LYS A 249 -6.03 -2.22 20.88
C LYS A 249 -5.28 -1.46 19.79
N GLU A 250 -5.02 -2.05 18.61
CA GLU A 250 -4.10 -1.44 17.65
C GLU A 250 -4.62 -1.47 16.21
N ILE A 251 -5.68 -0.67 15.95
CA ILE A 251 -6.14 -0.42 14.57
C ILE A 251 -5.33 0.75 14.01
N PHE A 252 -4.72 0.54 12.84
CA PHE A 252 -3.98 1.59 12.16
C PHE A 252 -4.93 2.66 11.62
N GLU A 253 -4.70 3.93 11.99
CA GLU A 253 -5.57 5.06 11.62
C GLU A 253 -5.75 5.21 10.09
N GLY A 254 -4.72 4.88 9.30
CA GLY A 254 -4.75 5.00 7.83
C GLY A 254 -5.65 3.98 7.13
N CYS A 255 -6.00 2.87 7.80
CA CYS A 255 -6.84 1.78 7.26
C CYS A 255 -8.00 1.45 8.22
N MET A 256 -8.48 2.45 8.94
CA MET A 256 -9.54 2.28 9.93
C MET A 256 -10.83 1.79 9.27
N PRO A 257 -11.46 0.72 9.79
CA PRO A 257 -12.75 0.25 9.31
C PRO A 257 -13.84 1.33 9.38
N ILE A 258 -14.67 1.38 8.34
CA ILE A 258 -15.69 2.43 8.18
C ILE A 258 -16.71 2.45 9.34
N GLU A 259 -17.08 1.28 9.86
CA GLU A 259 -17.98 1.17 11.02
C GLU A 259 -17.35 1.71 12.31
N ILE A 260 -16.02 1.64 12.43
CA ILE A 260 -15.29 2.21 13.58
C ILE A 260 -15.20 3.73 13.44
N MET A 261 -14.94 4.24 12.22
CA MET A 261 -15.03 5.68 11.95
C MET A 261 -16.43 6.22 12.22
N ALA A 262 -17.47 5.51 11.79
CA ALA A 262 -18.87 5.91 12.00
C ALA A 262 -19.22 6.03 13.50
N LYS A 263 -18.70 5.15 14.34
CA LYS A 263 -18.91 5.19 15.80
C LYS A 263 -18.28 6.40 16.50
N ARG A 264 -17.37 7.13 15.85
CA ARG A 264 -16.79 8.38 16.38
C ARG A 264 -17.76 9.56 16.28
N GLY A 265 -18.83 9.45 15.50
CA GLY A 265 -19.89 10.47 15.38
C GLY A 265 -20.53 10.47 14.00
N ILE A 266 -21.78 10.93 13.94
CA ILE A 266 -22.60 10.90 12.74
C ILE A 266 -21.97 11.68 11.56
N ASP A 267 -21.22 12.74 11.81
CA ASP A 267 -20.59 13.55 10.77
C ASP A 267 -19.20 13.05 10.39
N THR A 268 -18.61 12.09 11.11
CA THR A 268 -17.21 11.67 10.90
C THR A 268 -16.97 11.22 9.47
N LEU A 269 -17.85 10.40 8.90
CA LEU A 269 -17.70 9.90 7.53
C LEU A 269 -17.81 11.01 6.49
N ARG A 270 -18.62 12.07 6.75
CA ARG A 270 -18.81 13.22 5.85
C ARG A 270 -17.61 14.18 5.84
N PHE A 271 -16.73 14.11 6.83
CA PHE A 271 -15.44 14.79 6.86
C PHE A 271 -14.29 13.87 6.41
N GLY A 272 -14.57 12.58 6.23
CA GLY A 272 -13.67 11.52 5.81
C GLY A 272 -14.00 10.95 4.41
N PRO A 273 -14.23 9.62 4.32
CA PRO A 273 -14.39 8.93 3.03
C PRO A 273 -15.63 9.34 2.24
N LEU A 274 -16.71 9.76 2.91
CA LEU A 274 -17.96 10.16 2.25
C LEU A 274 -18.11 11.69 2.12
N LYS A 275 -17.00 12.42 2.06
CA LYS A 275 -16.99 13.88 2.00
C LYS A 275 -17.62 14.39 0.69
N PRO A 276 -18.71 15.22 0.76
CA PRO A 276 -19.44 15.68 -0.42
C PRO A 276 -18.87 16.94 -1.07
N VAL A 277 -17.87 17.57 -0.45
CA VAL A 277 -17.29 18.85 -0.93
C VAL A 277 -16.64 18.65 -2.30
N GLY A 278 -16.93 19.56 -3.25
CA GLY A 278 -16.43 19.53 -4.61
C GLY A 278 -17.25 18.65 -5.56
N PHE A 279 -18.42 18.18 -5.12
CA PHE A 279 -19.37 17.45 -5.96
C PHE A 279 -20.73 18.15 -6.03
N THR A 280 -21.39 17.98 -7.16
CA THR A 280 -22.79 18.33 -7.36
C THR A 280 -23.53 17.13 -7.94
N ASP A 281 -24.66 16.78 -7.35
CA ASP A 281 -25.52 15.69 -7.85
C ASP A 281 -26.25 16.19 -9.12
N PRO A 282 -26.01 15.56 -10.30
CA PRO A 282 -26.64 15.99 -11.55
C PRO A 282 -28.16 15.82 -11.57
N ARG A 283 -28.73 15.03 -10.66
CA ARG A 283 -30.18 14.82 -10.56
C ARG A 283 -30.87 16.01 -9.86
N THR A 284 -30.19 16.64 -8.91
CA THR A 284 -30.76 17.68 -8.07
C THR A 284 -30.20 19.07 -8.36
N GLY A 285 -29.00 19.16 -8.94
CA GLY A 285 -28.25 20.40 -9.12
C GLY A 285 -27.62 20.94 -7.81
N TYR A 286 -27.67 20.17 -6.72
CA TYR A 286 -27.15 20.58 -5.42
C TYR A 286 -26.06 19.66 -4.92
N ARG A 287 -25.27 20.15 -3.96
CA ARG A 287 -24.29 19.33 -3.25
C ARG A 287 -25.01 18.23 -2.49
N PRO A 288 -24.64 16.93 -2.66
CA PRO A 288 -25.20 15.85 -1.85
C PRO A 288 -24.85 16.01 -0.37
N TYR A 289 -25.60 15.36 0.51
CA TYR A 289 -25.30 15.35 1.94
C TYR A 289 -24.06 14.51 2.25
N ALA A 290 -23.94 13.37 1.59
CA ALA A 290 -22.77 12.51 1.59
C ALA A 290 -22.57 11.90 0.19
N ILE A 291 -21.38 11.40 -0.11
CA ILE A 291 -21.08 10.77 -1.41
C ILE A 291 -20.17 9.56 -1.22
N VAL A 292 -20.53 8.44 -1.84
CA VAL A 292 -19.67 7.26 -1.93
C VAL A 292 -18.97 7.30 -3.27
N GLN A 293 -17.66 7.04 -3.27
CA GLN A 293 -16.85 6.97 -4.47
C GLN A 293 -16.47 5.52 -4.77
N LEU A 294 -16.66 5.12 -6.01
CA LEU A 294 -16.22 3.85 -6.55
C LEU A 294 -15.10 4.10 -7.54
N ARG A 295 -13.99 3.37 -7.40
CA ARG A 295 -12.83 3.47 -8.30
C ARG A 295 -12.68 2.20 -9.11
N GLN A 296 -12.40 2.33 -10.39
CA GLN A 296 -12.12 1.20 -11.27
C GLN A 296 -10.99 0.33 -10.70
N ASP A 297 -11.19 -0.99 -10.69
CA ASP A 297 -10.27 -1.97 -10.09
C ASP A 297 -9.53 -2.82 -11.14
N ASN A 298 -10.00 -2.85 -12.38
CA ASN A 298 -9.38 -3.59 -13.50
C ASN A 298 -9.45 -2.81 -14.82
N THR A 299 -8.66 -3.25 -15.80
CA THR A 299 -8.53 -2.57 -17.11
C THR A 299 -9.83 -2.61 -17.92
N GLU A 300 -10.62 -3.68 -17.81
CA GLU A 300 -11.90 -3.85 -18.50
C GLU A 300 -12.97 -2.86 -18.02
N GLY A 301 -12.76 -2.24 -16.86
CA GLY A 301 -13.70 -1.27 -16.27
C GLY A 301 -15.02 -1.86 -15.83
N ASN A 302 -15.05 -3.16 -15.52
CA ASN A 302 -16.23 -3.89 -15.05
C ASN A 302 -16.24 -4.18 -13.54
N LEU A 303 -15.14 -3.90 -12.83
CA LEU A 303 -15.01 -4.05 -11.40
C LEU A 303 -14.66 -2.71 -10.73
N PHE A 304 -15.32 -2.43 -9.60
CA PHE A 304 -15.17 -1.18 -8.86
C PHE A 304 -14.91 -1.42 -7.37
N ASN A 305 -13.88 -0.79 -6.85
CA ASN A 305 -13.54 -0.79 -5.44
C ASN A 305 -14.27 0.35 -4.70
N MET A 306 -14.90 0.05 -3.57
CA MET A 306 -15.52 1.06 -2.69
C MET A 306 -14.47 1.84 -1.92
N VAL A 307 -14.24 3.09 -2.29
CA VAL A 307 -13.16 3.91 -1.70
C VAL A 307 -13.49 4.28 -0.25
N GLY A 308 -12.60 3.90 0.67
CA GLY A 308 -12.76 4.19 2.09
C GLY A 308 -13.72 3.27 2.85
N PHE A 309 -14.14 2.16 2.24
CA PHE A 309 -15.02 1.16 2.84
C PHE A 309 -14.27 -0.06 3.37
N GLN A 310 -13.04 0.12 3.86
CA GLN A 310 -12.40 -0.92 4.65
C GLN A 310 -13.32 -1.31 5.80
N THR A 311 -13.51 -2.61 6.05
CA THR A 311 -14.51 -3.05 7.01
C THR A 311 -14.18 -4.37 7.68
N ASN A 312 -14.64 -4.53 8.93
CA ASN A 312 -14.67 -5.77 9.70
C ASN A 312 -16.08 -6.34 9.87
N LEU A 313 -17.06 -5.82 9.12
CA LEU A 313 -18.42 -6.36 9.14
C LEU A 313 -18.43 -7.81 8.67
N LYS A 314 -19.33 -8.63 9.25
CA LYS A 314 -19.64 -9.95 8.70
C LYS A 314 -20.14 -9.83 7.25
N PHE A 315 -19.88 -10.80 6.39
CA PHE A 315 -20.24 -10.74 4.96
C PHE A 315 -21.74 -10.45 4.72
N GLY A 316 -22.63 -11.08 5.49
CA GLY A 316 -24.06 -10.79 5.41
C GLY A 316 -24.44 -9.37 5.79
N GLU A 317 -23.74 -8.78 6.77
CA GLU A 317 -23.94 -7.39 7.17
C GLU A 317 -23.38 -6.42 6.12
N GLN A 318 -22.25 -6.74 5.48
CA GLN A 318 -21.73 -5.94 4.36
C GLN A 318 -22.74 -5.86 3.23
N GLN A 319 -23.32 -7.00 2.81
CA GLN A 319 -24.37 -7.04 1.79
C GLN A 319 -25.56 -6.17 2.19
N LYS A 320 -26.10 -6.37 3.41
CA LYS A 320 -27.26 -5.65 3.93
C LYS A 320 -27.03 -4.15 4.03
N VAL A 321 -25.96 -3.73 4.68
CA VAL A 321 -25.69 -2.32 4.98
C VAL A 321 -25.26 -1.55 3.74
N PHE A 322 -24.39 -2.12 2.92
CA PHE A 322 -23.88 -1.40 1.74
C PHE A 322 -24.90 -1.34 0.60
N SER A 323 -25.84 -2.30 0.53
CA SER A 323 -26.99 -2.21 -0.40
C SER A 323 -28.03 -1.15 -0.01
N MET A 324 -27.90 -0.49 1.14
CA MET A 324 -28.71 0.68 1.48
C MET A 324 -28.25 1.97 0.82
N ILE A 325 -27.03 1.98 0.26
CA ILE A 325 -26.50 3.12 -0.48
C ILE A 325 -27.25 3.24 -1.81
N PRO A 326 -27.87 4.40 -2.12
CA PRO A 326 -28.58 4.59 -3.39
C PRO A 326 -27.71 4.23 -4.59
N GLY A 327 -28.25 3.37 -5.45
CA GLY A 327 -27.54 2.83 -6.61
C GLY A 327 -26.80 1.50 -6.36
N LEU A 328 -26.79 1.00 -5.10
CA LEU A 328 -26.22 -0.31 -4.75
C LEU A 328 -27.25 -1.31 -4.23
N GLU A 329 -28.54 -1.05 -4.38
CA GLU A 329 -29.63 -1.90 -3.86
C GLU A 329 -29.54 -3.34 -4.38
N ASN A 330 -29.06 -3.51 -5.61
CA ASN A 330 -28.87 -4.79 -6.27
C ASN A 330 -27.39 -5.13 -6.52
N ALA A 331 -26.48 -4.49 -5.79
CA ALA A 331 -25.05 -4.63 -6.04
C ALA A 331 -24.56 -6.07 -5.85
N ASN A 332 -23.79 -6.57 -6.83
CA ASN A 332 -23.09 -7.83 -6.75
C ASN A 332 -21.66 -7.60 -6.20
N PHE A 333 -21.44 -8.05 -4.97
CA PHE A 333 -20.13 -7.98 -4.32
C PHE A 333 -19.26 -9.16 -4.75
N VAL A 334 -18.34 -8.91 -5.68
CA VAL A 334 -17.40 -9.93 -6.19
C VAL A 334 -16.38 -10.29 -5.11
N LYS A 335 -16.03 -9.31 -4.25
CA LYS A 335 -15.15 -9.51 -3.11
C LYS A 335 -15.68 -8.71 -1.92
N TYR A 336 -15.77 -9.35 -0.77
CA TYR A 336 -16.11 -8.69 0.49
C TYR A 336 -14.86 -8.09 1.14
N GLY A 337 -15.07 -7.05 1.95
CA GLY A 337 -14.04 -6.52 2.83
C GLY A 337 -13.68 -7.53 3.93
N VAL A 338 -12.41 -7.59 4.28
CA VAL A 338 -11.87 -8.50 5.31
C VAL A 338 -10.83 -7.77 6.13
N MET A 339 -10.85 -7.96 7.45
CA MET A 339 -9.81 -7.46 8.35
C MET A 339 -8.69 -8.50 8.46
N HIS A 340 -7.46 -8.01 8.46
CA HIS A 340 -6.24 -8.81 8.60
C HIS A 340 -5.41 -8.33 9.78
N ARG A 341 -4.80 -9.26 10.49
CA ARG A 341 -3.78 -8.96 11.50
C ARG A 341 -2.42 -8.84 10.81
N ASN A 342 -1.88 -7.64 10.79
CA ASN A 342 -0.59 -7.33 10.20
C ASN A 342 0.51 -7.45 11.25
N THR A 343 1.60 -8.15 10.91
CA THR A 343 2.76 -8.34 11.79
C THR A 343 3.88 -7.38 11.36
N TYR A 344 4.54 -6.76 12.34
CA TYR A 344 5.77 -6.01 12.12
C TYR A 344 6.75 -6.21 13.29
N ILE A 345 8.01 -5.87 13.06
CA ILE A 345 9.07 -5.92 14.08
C ILE A 345 9.30 -4.53 14.66
N ASN A 346 9.83 -4.44 15.87
CA ASN A 346 10.30 -3.15 16.40
C ASN A 346 11.63 -2.77 15.72
N SER A 347 11.53 -2.33 14.48
CA SER A 347 12.67 -2.03 13.62
C SER A 347 13.58 -0.96 14.20
N THR A 348 13.07 0.01 14.95
CA THR A 348 13.85 1.10 15.56
C THR A 348 14.91 0.57 16.53
N LYS A 349 14.62 -0.54 17.20
CA LYS A 349 15.58 -1.24 18.07
C LYS A 349 16.46 -2.23 17.30
N LEU A 350 15.91 -2.85 16.25
CA LEU A 350 16.50 -4.01 15.58
C LEU A 350 17.34 -3.65 14.34
N LEU A 351 16.95 -2.63 13.57
CA LEU A 351 17.53 -2.39 12.25
C LEU A 351 18.44 -1.16 12.19
N GLU A 352 19.44 -1.24 11.32
CA GLU A 352 20.20 -0.10 10.82
C GLU A 352 19.39 0.66 9.73
N PRO A 353 19.78 1.89 9.35
CA PRO A 353 19.17 2.61 8.21
C PRO A 353 19.29 1.87 6.88
N THR A 354 20.17 0.89 6.79
CA THR A 354 20.37 -0.02 5.66
C THR A 354 19.38 -1.18 5.63
N TYR A 355 18.42 -1.21 6.55
CA TYR A 355 17.50 -2.33 6.81
C TYR A 355 18.17 -3.63 7.29
N LYS A 356 19.45 -3.56 7.63
CA LYS A 356 20.24 -4.67 8.15
C LYS A 356 19.95 -4.91 9.63
N LEU A 357 19.84 -6.18 10.02
CA LEU A 357 19.64 -6.57 11.41
C LEU A 357 20.93 -6.35 12.24
N LYS A 358 20.82 -5.61 13.33
CA LYS A 358 21.99 -5.26 14.20
C LYS A 358 22.63 -6.48 14.84
N VAL A 359 21.82 -7.48 15.27
CA VAL A 359 22.30 -8.70 15.96
C VAL A 359 22.79 -9.79 15.02
N ASN A 360 22.37 -9.81 13.76
CA ASN A 360 22.86 -10.75 12.75
C ASN A 360 23.16 -10.01 11.43
N ARG A 361 24.44 -9.87 11.13
CA ARG A 361 24.91 -9.07 9.98
C ARG A 361 24.66 -9.68 8.61
N ASN A 362 24.09 -10.88 8.52
CA ASN A 362 23.73 -11.52 7.26
C ASN A 362 22.22 -11.42 6.94
N ILE A 363 21.45 -10.83 7.84
CA ILE A 363 19.99 -10.70 7.68
C ILE A 363 19.61 -9.22 7.44
N TYR A 364 18.78 -9.02 6.44
CA TYR A 364 18.09 -7.78 6.13
C TYR A 364 16.58 -7.99 6.23
N PHE A 365 15.85 -6.93 6.52
CA PHE A 365 14.39 -6.92 6.44
C PHE A 365 13.95 -5.90 5.39
N ALA A 366 12.79 -6.15 4.74
CA ALA A 366 12.19 -5.21 3.80
C ALA A 366 10.67 -5.32 3.78
N GLY A 367 10.00 -4.26 3.36
CA GLY A 367 8.55 -4.21 3.27
C GLY A 367 7.87 -3.88 4.60
N GLN A 368 6.57 -4.06 4.63
CA GLN A 368 5.70 -3.65 5.72
C GLN A 368 6.06 -4.28 7.08
N ILE A 369 6.69 -5.44 7.07
CA ILE A 369 7.22 -6.07 8.29
C ILE A 369 8.22 -5.17 9.05
N THR A 370 8.84 -4.21 8.40
CA THR A 370 9.77 -3.24 9.02
C THR A 370 9.07 -2.03 9.65
N GLY A 371 7.75 -1.93 9.53
CA GLY A 371 6.99 -0.77 9.98
C GLY A 371 6.96 0.39 8.98
N VAL A 372 7.40 0.20 7.73
CA VAL A 372 6.98 1.08 6.64
C VAL A 372 5.58 0.67 6.21
N GLU A 373 4.66 1.63 6.06
CA GLU A 373 3.26 1.35 5.74
C GLU A 373 2.89 1.85 4.36
N GLY A 374 2.53 0.92 3.46
CA GLY A 374 2.09 1.19 2.10
C GLY A 374 2.90 0.42 1.04
N TYR A 375 2.35 0.37 -0.18
CA TYR A 375 2.92 -0.38 -1.29
C TYR A 375 4.23 0.25 -1.79
N VAL A 376 4.23 1.57 -1.97
CA VAL A 376 5.41 2.31 -2.48
C VAL A 376 6.52 2.32 -1.45
N GLU A 377 6.18 2.47 -0.17
CA GLU A 377 7.09 2.38 0.96
C GLU A 377 7.73 0.99 1.06
N SER A 378 6.94 -0.06 0.83
CA SER A 378 7.45 -1.44 0.78
C SER A 378 8.44 -1.66 -0.37
N ILE A 379 8.12 -1.18 -1.57
CA ILE A 379 9.02 -1.21 -2.74
C ILE A 379 10.32 -0.50 -2.42
N SER A 380 10.24 0.71 -1.86
CA SER A 380 11.40 1.51 -1.45
C SER A 380 12.33 0.78 -0.50
N SER A 381 11.76 0.16 0.53
CA SER A 381 12.55 -0.62 1.51
C SER A 381 13.23 -1.83 0.88
N GLY A 382 12.58 -2.51 -0.07
CA GLY A 382 13.14 -3.60 -0.85
C GLY A 382 14.36 -3.18 -1.66
N LEU A 383 14.27 -2.01 -2.32
CA LEU A 383 15.37 -1.42 -3.08
C LEU A 383 16.55 -1.09 -2.15
N VAL A 384 16.33 -0.42 -1.01
CA VAL A 384 17.41 -0.06 -0.08
C VAL A 384 18.09 -1.29 0.52
N ALA A 385 17.31 -2.29 0.94
CA ALA A 385 17.84 -3.55 1.47
C ALA A 385 18.68 -4.27 0.42
N ALA A 386 18.20 -4.34 -0.83
CA ALA A 386 18.91 -4.97 -1.94
C ALA A 386 20.26 -4.30 -2.23
N LEU A 387 20.30 -2.96 -2.33
CA LEU A 387 21.54 -2.23 -2.60
C LEU A 387 22.58 -2.51 -1.52
N ASN A 388 22.20 -2.53 -0.26
CA ASN A 388 23.10 -2.82 0.84
C ASN A 388 23.52 -4.30 0.91
N ALA A 389 22.63 -5.22 0.55
CA ALA A 389 22.96 -6.64 0.43
C ALA A 389 23.98 -6.89 -0.70
N ILE A 390 23.89 -6.16 -1.82
CA ILE A 390 24.84 -6.19 -2.92
C ILE A 390 26.25 -5.72 -2.47
N GLU A 391 26.33 -4.60 -1.76
CA GLU A 391 27.60 -4.11 -1.23
C GLU A 391 28.25 -5.15 -0.31
N GLN A 392 27.46 -5.76 0.58
CA GLN A 392 27.97 -6.82 1.44
C GLN A 392 28.40 -8.07 0.64
N TYR A 393 27.64 -8.48 -0.39
CA TYR A 393 28.00 -9.61 -1.24
C TYR A 393 29.33 -9.37 -1.95
N ASN A 394 29.54 -8.17 -2.48
CA ASN A 394 30.77 -7.74 -3.11
C ASN A 394 31.92 -7.50 -2.13
N LYS A 395 31.68 -7.68 -0.82
CA LYS A 395 32.65 -7.46 0.27
C LYS A 395 33.20 -6.03 0.30
N THR A 396 32.39 -5.06 -0.10
CA THR A 396 32.73 -3.65 0.08
C THR A 396 32.40 -3.23 1.53
N GLU A 397 33.10 -2.26 2.06
CA GLU A 397 32.77 -1.66 3.37
C GLU A 397 31.72 -0.54 3.22
N ARG A 398 31.27 -0.29 2.01
CA ARG A 398 30.33 0.79 1.68
C ARG A 398 28.94 0.47 2.21
N LYS A 399 28.29 1.49 2.80
CA LYS A 399 26.85 1.48 3.12
C LYS A 399 26.13 2.45 2.19
N VAL A 400 25.09 1.95 1.51
CA VAL A 400 24.22 2.80 0.69
C VAL A 400 23.16 3.42 1.63
N ILE A 401 23.43 4.63 2.08
CA ILE A 401 22.54 5.41 2.96
C ILE A 401 22.01 6.60 2.15
N PHE A 402 20.71 6.63 1.96
CA PHE A 402 20.05 7.76 1.31
C PHE A 402 19.96 8.95 2.26
N SER A 403 20.13 10.15 1.71
CA SER A 403 20.00 11.38 2.48
C SER A 403 18.59 11.52 3.07
N GLU A 404 18.49 11.96 4.33
CA GLU A 404 17.20 12.27 4.98
C GLU A 404 16.42 13.41 4.29
N LEU A 405 17.05 14.12 3.37
CA LEU A 405 16.40 15.11 2.52
C LEU A 405 15.53 14.47 1.43
N THR A 406 15.68 13.16 1.18
CA THR A 406 14.85 12.35 0.30
C THR A 406 13.79 11.59 1.11
N MET A 407 12.67 11.22 0.49
CA MET A 407 11.62 10.44 1.16
C MET A 407 12.11 9.02 1.50
N ILE A 408 12.91 8.40 0.62
CA ILE A 408 13.56 7.11 0.86
C ILE A 408 14.45 7.16 2.10
N GLY A 409 15.31 8.18 2.20
CA GLY A 409 16.21 8.34 3.35
C GLY A 409 15.48 8.68 4.65
N ALA A 410 14.43 9.52 4.58
CA ALA A 410 13.61 9.86 5.74
C ALA A 410 12.85 8.64 6.30
N LEU A 411 12.30 7.78 5.44
CA LEU A 411 11.70 6.50 5.87
C LEU A 411 12.74 5.57 6.49
N SER A 412 13.92 5.42 5.86
CA SER A 412 15.02 4.60 6.38
C SER A 412 15.49 5.08 7.76
N LYS A 413 15.56 6.40 7.96
CA LYS A 413 15.87 7.02 9.26
C LYS A 413 14.77 6.74 10.28
N TYR A 414 13.50 6.89 9.90
CA TYR A 414 12.36 6.67 10.79
C TYR A 414 12.37 5.26 11.38
N ILE A 415 12.50 4.22 10.55
CA ILE A 415 12.46 2.81 10.99
C ILE A 415 13.73 2.36 11.77
N SER A 416 14.76 3.16 11.82
CA SER A 416 16.04 2.81 12.48
C SER A 416 16.41 3.72 13.67
N THR A 417 15.64 4.80 13.87
CA THR A 417 15.83 5.72 15.01
C THR A 417 14.99 5.26 16.19
N THR A 418 15.62 5.06 17.35
CA THR A 418 14.94 4.58 18.56
C THR A 418 13.73 5.45 18.92
N ASN A 419 12.58 4.80 19.07
CA ASN A 419 11.32 5.40 19.42
C ASN A 419 10.54 4.44 20.30
N ASP A 420 10.18 4.86 21.52
CA ASP A 420 9.44 4.05 22.49
C ASP A 420 7.98 3.84 22.07
N ASN A 421 7.43 4.73 21.26
CA ASN A 421 6.07 4.65 20.71
C ASN A 421 6.11 4.38 19.19
N PHE A 422 6.93 3.42 18.76
CA PHE A 422 7.06 3.09 17.35
C PHE A 422 5.73 2.59 16.76
N GLN A 423 5.30 3.24 15.71
CA GLN A 423 4.11 2.90 14.92
C GLN A 423 4.48 2.81 13.44
N PRO A 424 3.79 1.98 12.65
CA PRO A 424 3.97 1.98 11.20
C PRO A 424 3.82 3.37 10.59
N MET A 425 4.63 3.67 9.56
CA MET A 425 4.73 5.02 8.97
C MET A 425 4.59 4.99 7.46
N ASN A 426 3.66 5.82 6.95
CA ASN A 426 3.55 6.12 5.53
C ASN A 426 4.49 7.27 5.14
N ALA A 427 4.82 7.36 3.86
CA ALA A 427 5.44 8.54 3.30
C ALA A 427 4.60 9.79 3.60
N ASN A 428 5.20 10.77 4.27
CA ASN A 428 4.58 12.06 4.55
C ASN A 428 5.65 13.15 4.68
N PHE A 429 5.29 14.39 4.35
CA PHE A 429 6.26 15.49 4.41
C PHE A 429 6.71 15.87 5.83
N GLY A 430 6.01 15.40 6.86
CA GLY A 430 6.37 15.64 8.26
C GLY A 430 7.65 14.92 8.73
N ILE A 431 8.08 13.88 8.01
CA ILE A 431 9.32 13.16 8.31
C ILE A 431 10.56 13.75 7.59
N LEU A 432 10.34 14.66 6.63
CA LEU A 432 11.45 15.36 5.96
C LEU A 432 11.97 16.52 6.84
N PRO A 433 13.26 16.80 6.84
CA PRO A 433 13.82 17.99 7.45
C PRO A 433 13.20 19.26 6.89
N GLU A 434 12.94 20.24 7.75
CA GLU A 434 12.35 21.52 7.36
C GLU A 434 13.18 22.26 6.33
N LEU A 435 12.54 23.16 5.59
CA LEU A 435 13.25 24.13 4.73
C LEU A 435 13.88 25.22 5.60
N PRO A 436 15.03 25.79 5.19
CA PRO A 436 15.67 26.89 5.92
C PRO A 436 14.77 28.11 6.10
N GLU A 437 13.86 28.33 5.12
CA GLU A 437 12.91 29.44 5.10
C GLU A 437 11.53 29.00 5.54
N LYS A 438 10.83 29.85 6.32
CA LYS A 438 9.44 29.61 6.73
C LYS A 438 8.48 29.98 5.59
N ILE A 439 7.84 28.96 5.00
CA ILE A 439 6.83 29.12 3.94
C ILE A 439 5.44 28.89 4.53
N LYS A 440 4.58 29.90 4.49
CA LYS A 440 3.20 29.81 5.02
C LYS A 440 2.28 29.04 4.07
N ASP A 441 2.46 29.21 2.77
CA ASP A 441 1.70 28.47 1.77
C ASP A 441 2.10 26.99 1.76
N LYS A 442 1.15 26.14 2.13
CA LYS A 442 1.37 24.70 2.27
C LYS A 442 1.73 24.03 0.93
N LYS A 443 1.08 24.47 -0.17
CA LYS A 443 1.32 23.90 -1.50
C LYS A 443 2.72 24.25 -2.00
N LEU A 444 3.12 25.49 -1.83
CA LEU A 444 4.47 25.96 -2.16
C LEU A 444 5.53 25.30 -1.29
N LYS A 445 5.27 25.14 0.03
CA LYS A 445 6.18 24.41 0.94
C LYS A 445 6.41 22.99 0.46
N TYR A 446 5.37 22.27 0.10
CA TYR A 446 5.46 20.88 -0.36
C TYR A 446 6.14 20.76 -1.72
N SER A 447 5.90 21.68 -2.65
CA SER A 447 6.63 21.73 -3.91
C SER A 447 8.14 21.88 -3.68
N LYS A 448 8.56 22.84 -2.87
CA LYS A 448 10.00 23.05 -2.59
C LYS A 448 10.67 21.88 -1.86
N LEU A 449 9.94 21.21 -0.96
CA LEU A 449 10.43 19.98 -0.32
C LEU A 449 10.65 18.87 -1.35
N ALA A 450 9.70 18.72 -2.28
CA ALA A 450 9.78 17.73 -3.35
C ALA A 450 10.93 18.03 -4.33
N ASP A 451 11.06 19.28 -4.77
CA ASP A 451 12.13 19.71 -5.68
C ASP A 451 13.52 19.47 -5.08
N ARG A 452 13.68 19.79 -3.78
CA ARG A 452 14.91 19.49 -3.03
C ARG A 452 15.21 17.99 -3.01
N ALA A 453 14.22 17.17 -2.67
CA ALA A 453 14.37 15.72 -2.57
C ALA A 453 14.72 15.08 -3.93
N ILE A 454 14.06 15.48 -5.00
CA ILE A 454 14.33 15.02 -6.36
C ILE A 454 15.76 15.38 -6.77
N THR A 455 16.19 16.63 -6.52
CA THR A 455 17.56 17.06 -6.82
C THR A 455 18.60 16.21 -6.09
N VAL A 456 18.38 15.91 -4.81
CA VAL A 456 19.28 15.05 -4.03
C VAL A 456 19.26 13.60 -4.53
N SER A 457 18.10 13.08 -4.96
CA SER A 457 17.98 11.72 -5.49
C SER A 457 18.80 11.54 -6.78
N TYR A 458 18.85 12.53 -7.67
CA TYR A 458 19.73 12.49 -8.85
C TYR A 458 21.22 12.43 -8.47
N THR A 459 21.65 13.07 -7.37
CA THR A 459 23.06 13.00 -6.94
C THR A 459 23.45 11.60 -6.48
N HIS A 460 22.51 10.81 -5.93
CA HIS A 460 22.76 9.40 -5.59
C HIS A 460 23.04 8.51 -6.79
N LEU A 461 22.47 8.83 -7.98
CA LEU A 461 22.76 8.12 -9.23
C LEU A 461 24.15 8.46 -9.81
N THR A 462 24.57 9.71 -9.64
CA THR A 462 25.78 10.25 -10.28
C THR A 462 27.05 10.08 -9.44
N LEU A 463 26.92 9.64 -8.17
CA LEU A 463 28.10 9.30 -7.38
C LEU A 463 28.74 8.05 -8.00
N PRO A 464 30.04 8.13 -8.40
CA PRO A 464 30.69 7.01 -9.05
C PRO A 464 30.64 5.78 -8.15
N THR A 465 30.35 4.64 -8.78
CA THR A 465 30.62 3.31 -8.22
C THR A 465 32.13 3.10 -8.19
N THR A 466 32.82 3.86 -7.34
CA THR A 466 34.26 3.65 -7.08
C THR A 466 34.47 2.81 -5.86
#